data_e512f1200ece1d3c2c43e07b90695656
#
_entry.id   e512f1200ece1d3c2c43e07b90695656
#
_cell.length_a   1.000
_cell.length_b   1.000
_cell.length_c   1.000
_cell.angle_alpha   90.00
_cell.angle_beta   90.00
_cell.angle_gamma   90.00
#
_symmetry.space_group_name_H-M   'P 1'
#
loop_
_entity.id
_entity.type
_entity.pdbx_description
1 polymer ?
#
loop_
_entity_poly.entity_id
_entity_poly.type
_entity_poly.pdbx_seq_one_letter_code
_entity_poly.pdbx_strand_id
1 'polypeptide(L)'
;MKKLFQWVMTATLICGLGVFTSCSSDNDDNQSSNKDAIVMIVKNGKIDYWRQIENSFRDACKERGFEACYYATSAENAYEEQIAAVEELRKLSGKTLKGIIFTPSYGLDGKSAEAEVAAFAQERGIPVIILDSHVSATGPLAGSPYIGTDNTAAGNAMAEKVPADKVAVFAMTNSPGIERAEAFKTKKSNAVIYRVSDTANSEVQAVLDEYNDFVFFNGNVLVNALPMLKAEGKRVYTFDAYGEFLDELIAGSAFFKGIMAQNTFGMAKKAVEAVLANAKQGEMVPTYYISEDNLNDSDVQPFLQFYNKKATPVIDNLAEKIQGKWIESEMNGHPTLTNSKSVVTFVSATKAICSSSKPDFTERQVKWSAHRECEVKITGNKVAITAHPEGMPSVTLLDEYIITSVTATEIDCKFKHTTFHDGLVEGIATEKNIRLVKTDIDYSEDIIGTWEGMISDGEYGHWTLKADGTHEYAHRAADGSWKKMEDVFSEYFVDGNLFCARWKNVGEGTEELREWREIESIQDGVMKWTALCSNADGTTYTEILEMHKVIE
;
A
#
# COMPACT_ATOMS: atom_id res chain seq x y z
N MET A 1 -17.21 -44.91 -28.01
CA MET A 1 -17.61 -43.61 -27.42
C MET A 1 -19.00 -43.73 -26.80
N LYS A 2 -19.14 -44.37 -25.67
CA LYS A 2 -20.35 -44.48 -24.85
C LYS A 2 -19.97 -45.22 -23.57
N LYS A 3 -19.22 -44.60 -22.67
CA LYS A 3 -18.95 -45.00 -21.28
C LYS A 3 -18.11 -43.96 -20.54
N LEU A 4 -18.50 -42.68 -20.60
CA LEU A 4 -17.87 -41.64 -19.77
C LEU A 4 -18.90 -40.55 -19.36
N PHE A 5 -20.13 -40.94 -19.05
CA PHE A 5 -21.19 -39.99 -18.70
C PHE A 5 -22.10 -40.50 -17.58
N GLN A 6 -21.52 -41.16 -16.59
CA GLN A 6 -22.34 -41.70 -15.48
C GLN A 6 -21.69 -41.62 -14.11
N TRP A 7 -20.84 -40.56 -13.85
CA TRP A 7 -20.26 -40.31 -12.51
C TRP A 7 -20.25 -38.86 -12.10
N VAL A 8 -21.23 -38.06 -12.55
CA VAL A 8 -21.41 -36.65 -12.14
C VAL A 8 -22.88 -36.38 -11.77
N MET A 9 -23.49 -37.24 -11.01
CA MET A 9 -24.82 -36.95 -10.42
C MET A 9 -25.06 -37.78 -9.15
N THR A 10 -24.21 -37.63 -8.13
CA THR A 10 -24.58 -38.03 -6.76
C THR A 10 -23.66 -37.30 -5.74
N ALA A 11 -23.58 -35.98 -5.82
CA ALA A 11 -22.93 -35.15 -4.80
C ALA A 11 -23.61 -33.78 -4.73
N THR A 12 -24.94 -33.78 -4.72
CA THR A 12 -25.67 -32.52 -4.54
C THR A 12 -26.91 -32.80 -3.71
N LEU A 13 -26.72 -33.01 -2.43
CA LEU A 13 -27.75 -32.85 -1.40
C LEU A 13 -27.17 -33.06 0.01
N ILE A 14 -26.16 -32.27 0.42
CA ILE A 14 -25.85 -31.98 1.82
C ILE A 14 -25.20 -30.58 1.82
N CYS A 15 -25.96 -29.54 1.56
CA CYS A 15 -25.60 -28.16 1.83
C CYS A 15 -26.80 -27.46 2.44
N GLY A 16 -27.02 -27.72 3.71
CA GLY A 16 -28.14 -27.13 4.44
C GLY A 16 -28.01 -27.35 5.95
N LEU A 17 -26.77 -27.33 6.47
CA LEU A 17 -26.58 -27.26 7.92
C LEU A 17 -25.52 -26.16 8.15
N GLY A 18 -25.95 -25.12 8.82
CA GLY A 18 -25.12 -24.00 9.22
C GLY A 18 -23.82 -24.48 9.85
N VAL A 19 -22.75 -23.73 9.64
CA VAL A 19 -21.42 -24.02 10.22
C VAL A 19 -21.52 -23.81 11.72
N PHE A 20 -22.03 -24.80 12.44
CA PHE A 20 -21.88 -24.91 13.87
C PHE A 20 -20.46 -25.41 14.14
N THR A 21 -19.51 -24.50 14.32
CA THR A 21 -18.24 -24.88 14.94
C THR A 21 -18.49 -25.08 16.43
N SER A 22 -18.95 -26.29 16.78
CA SER A 22 -19.15 -26.71 18.15
C SER A 22 -17.84 -26.67 18.93
N CYS A 23 -17.91 -26.77 20.25
CA CYS A 23 -16.79 -27.08 21.13
C CYS A 23 -15.99 -28.24 20.54
N SER A 24 -14.95 -27.99 19.74
CA SER A 24 -14.10 -29.03 19.16
C SER A 24 -12.87 -29.20 20.04
N SER A 25 -12.75 -30.38 20.64
CA SER A 25 -11.45 -30.85 21.09
C SER A 25 -10.56 -31.04 19.87
N ASP A 26 -9.48 -30.29 19.76
CA ASP A 26 -8.36 -30.67 18.89
C ASP A 26 -7.97 -32.11 19.21
N ASN A 27 -7.89 -32.94 18.19
CA ASN A 27 -7.46 -34.32 18.26
C ASN A 27 -5.96 -34.36 18.60
N ASP A 28 -5.63 -34.20 19.87
CA ASP A 28 -4.36 -34.65 20.43
C ASP A 28 -4.63 -35.32 21.77
N ASP A 29 -4.42 -36.64 21.75
CA ASP A 29 -4.27 -37.58 22.86
C ASP A 29 -5.25 -37.56 24.08
N ASN A 30 -6.13 -38.57 24.03
CA ASN A 30 -6.62 -39.33 25.19
C ASN A 30 -6.45 -38.71 26.60
N GLN A 31 -7.16 -37.61 26.86
CA GLN A 31 -7.69 -37.31 28.20
C GLN A 31 -8.95 -36.45 28.00
N SER A 32 -10.13 -36.97 28.31
CA SER A 32 -11.34 -36.17 28.50
C SER A 32 -11.09 -35.23 29.70
N SER A 33 -10.41 -34.11 29.44
CA SER A 33 -10.25 -33.09 30.45
C SER A 33 -11.60 -32.39 30.59
N ASN A 34 -12.19 -32.50 31.78
CA ASN A 34 -13.35 -31.72 32.25
C ASN A 34 -12.94 -30.24 32.35
N LYS A 35 -12.57 -29.60 31.22
CA LYS A 35 -12.19 -28.20 31.21
C LYS A 35 -13.43 -27.33 31.31
N ASP A 36 -13.38 -26.38 32.19
CA ASP A 36 -14.35 -25.29 32.25
C ASP A 36 -14.36 -24.53 30.92
N ALA A 37 -15.52 -24.05 30.47
CA ALA A 37 -15.67 -23.42 29.16
C ALA A 37 -16.23 -21.99 29.28
N ILE A 38 -15.85 -21.15 28.31
CA ILE A 38 -16.46 -19.84 28.07
C ILE A 38 -17.16 -19.90 26.71
N VAL A 39 -18.38 -19.36 26.65
CA VAL A 39 -19.20 -19.33 25.44
C VAL A 39 -19.15 -17.96 24.81
N MET A 40 -19.02 -17.92 23.49
CA MET A 40 -19.20 -16.72 22.68
C MET A 40 -20.25 -16.99 21.62
N ILE A 41 -21.30 -16.15 21.57
CA ILE A 41 -22.36 -16.21 20.57
C ILE A 41 -22.37 -14.86 19.85
N VAL A 42 -22.04 -14.88 18.56
CA VAL A 42 -21.94 -13.67 17.72
C VAL A 42 -22.78 -13.78 16.47
N LYS A 43 -22.76 -12.76 15.64
CA LYS A 43 -23.46 -12.68 14.36
C LYS A 43 -22.47 -12.81 13.19
N ASN A 44 -22.98 -13.28 12.04
CA ASN A 44 -22.31 -13.32 10.75
C ASN A 44 -20.83 -13.79 10.75
N GLY A 45 -20.62 -15.05 11.09
CA GLY A 45 -19.27 -15.66 11.13
C GLY A 45 -18.53 -15.73 9.79
N LYS A 46 -19.11 -15.27 8.69
CA LYS A 46 -18.47 -15.27 7.36
C LYS A 46 -17.56 -14.07 7.13
N ILE A 47 -17.75 -12.96 7.86
CA ILE A 47 -16.94 -11.75 7.70
C ILE A 47 -15.70 -11.79 8.59
N ASP A 48 -14.63 -11.25 8.07
CA ASP A 48 -13.31 -11.30 8.74
C ASP A 48 -13.29 -10.59 10.10
N TYR A 49 -14.12 -9.59 10.30
CA TYR A 49 -14.30 -8.92 11.60
C TYR A 49 -14.60 -9.93 12.73
N TRP A 50 -15.58 -10.83 12.52
CA TRP A 50 -15.93 -11.84 13.52
C TRP A 50 -14.91 -12.97 13.61
N ARG A 51 -14.21 -13.28 12.50
CA ARG A 51 -13.11 -14.25 12.48
C ARG A 51 -11.89 -13.76 13.27
N GLN A 52 -11.57 -12.47 13.24
CA GLN A 52 -10.55 -11.87 14.10
C GLN A 52 -10.92 -12.00 15.59
N ILE A 53 -12.17 -11.70 15.92
CA ILE A 53 -12.71 -11.86 17.29
C ILE A 53 -12.64 -13.32 17.72
N GLU A 54 -13.06 -14.27 16.87
CA GLU A 54 -12.97 -15.70 17.13
C GLU A 54 -11.55 -16.15 17.46
N ASN A 55 -10.58 -15.80 16.62
CA ASN A 55 -9.17 -16.14 16.86
C ASN A 55 -8.70 -15.66 18.24
N SER A 56 -8.89 -14.39 18.52
CA SER A 56 -8.47 -13.82 19.81
C SER A 56 -9.23 -14.41 21.00
N PHE A 57 -10.51 -14.74 20.83
CA PHE A 57 -11.30 -15.42 21.85
C PHE A 57 -10.74 -16.80 22.17
N ARG A 58 -10.43 -17.60 21.16
CA ARG A 58 -9.84 -18.94 21.31
C ARG A 58 -8.47 -18.86 22.00
N ASP A 59 -7.63 -17.94 21.57
CA ASP A 59 -6.31 -17.71 22.19
C ASP A 59 -6.44 -17.27 23.65
N ALA A 60 -7.31 -16.31 23.95
CA ALA A 60 -7.54 -15.82 25.31
C ALA A 60 -8.08 -16.89 26.25
N CYS A 61 -8.95 -17.78 25.79
CA CYS A 61 -9.41 -18.94 26.55
C CYS A 61 -8.29 -19.95 26.76
N LYS A 62 -7.54 -20.29 25.73
CA LYS A 62 -6.41 -21.25 25.78
C LYS A 62 -5.33 -20.79 26.74
N GLU A 63 -4.92 -19.53 26.71
CA GLU A 63 -3.93 -18.93 27.60
C GLU A 63 -4.33 -19.06 29.07
N ARG A 64 -5.64 -19.07 29.37
CA ARG A 64 -6.20 -19.15 30.73
C ARG A 64 -6.67 -20.55 31.10
N GLY A 65 -6.47 -21.55 30.26
CA GLY A 65 -6.80 -22.95 30.50
C GLY A 65 -8.29 -23.28 30.35
N PHE A 66 -9.07 -22.44 29.68
CA PHE A 66 -10.49 -22.67 29.40
C PHE A 66 -10.69 -23.22 27.96
N GLU A 67 -11.80 -23.94 27.79
CA GLU A 67 -12.29 -24.30 26.45
C GLU A 67 -13.10 -23.14 25.88
N ALA A 68 -12.89 -22.85 24.58
CA ALA A 68 -13.61 -21.83 23.83
C ALA A 68 -14.77 -22.46 23.06
N CYS A 69 -16.01 -22.18 23.46
CA CYS A 69 -17.21 -22.56 22.71
C CYS A 69 -17.69 -21.36 21.89
N TYR A 70 -17.50 -21.43 20.57
CA TYR A 70 -17.83 -20.32 19.65
C TYR A 70 -18.99 -20.68 18.75
N TYR A 71 -20.00 -19.80 18.67
CA TYR A 71 -21.17 -19.89 17.81
C TYR A 71 -21.35 -18.58 17.05
N ALA A 72 -21.45 -18.67 15.73
CA ALA A 72 -21.71 -17.52 14.89
C ALA A 72 -22.85 -17.81 13.93
N THR A 73 -23.70 -16.82 13.70
CA THR A 73 -24.79 -16.96 12.72
C THR A 73 -24.28 -16.90 11.28
N SER A 74 -25.08 -17.39 10.36
CA SER A 74 -24.80 -17.38 8.91
C SER A 74 -25.00 -16.00 8.27
N ALA A 75 -25.73 -15.09 8.94
CA ALA A 75 -26.04 -13.73 8.48
C ALA A 75 -26.29 -12.79 9.67
N GLU A 76 -26.22 -11.47 9.43
CA GLU A 76 -26.40 -10.42 10.44
C GLU A 76 -27.75 -10.48 11.18
N ASN A 77 -28.80 -10.95 10.53
CA ASN A 77 -30.17 -10.97 11.04
C ASN A 77 -30.71 -12.37 11.38
N ALA A 78 -29.84 -13.38 11.44
CA ALA A 78 -30.22 -14.76 11.70
C ALA A 78 -30.29 -15.08 13.20
N TYR A 79 -31.13 -14.36 13.97
CA TYR A 79 -31.25 -14.52 15.43
C TYR A 79 -31.75 -15.91 15.85
N GLU A 80 -32.52 -16.59 15.01
CA GLU A 80 -33.00 -17.96 15.26
C GLU A 80 -31.83 -18.94 15.40
N GLU A 81 -30.74 -18.71 14.68
CA GLU A 81 -29.53 -19.52 14.83
C GLU A 81 -28.85 -19.30 16.20
N GLN A 82 -28.96 -18.11 16.77
CA GLN A 82 -28.50 -17.84 18.14
C GLN A 82 -29.37 -18.56 19.19
N ILE A 83 -30.69 -18.61 18.96
CA ILE A 83 -31.60 -19.41 19.80
C ILE A 83 -31.22 -20.89 19.72
N ALA A 84 -30.98 -21.41 18.50
CA ALA A 84 -30.54 -22.79 18.32
C ALA A 84 -29.21 -23.08 19.04
N ALA A 85 -28.26 -22.12 19.02
CA ALA A 85 -27.00 -22.25 19.76
C ALA A 85 -27.24 -22.38 21.28
N VAL A 86 -28.16 -21.61 21.86
CA VAL A 86 -28.55 -21.74 23.29
C VAL A 86 -29.16 -23.11 23.56
N GLU A 87 -29.99 -23.64 22.70
CA GLU A 87 -30.56 -24.98 22.83
C GLU A 87 -29.49 -26.08 22.78
N GLU A 88 -28.46 -25.95 21.92
CA GLU A 88 -27.30 -26.86 21.93
C GLU A 88 -26.50 -26.75 23.26
N LEU A 89 -26.30 -25.55 23.75
CA LEU A 89 -25.62 -25.33 25.05
C LEU A 89 -26.37 -25.99 26.23
N ARG A 90 -27.70 -26.04 26.19
CA ARG A 90 -28.51 -26.74 27.22
C ARG A 90 -28.26 -28.23 27.24
N LYS A 91 -27.94 -28.83 26.10
CA LYS A 91 -27.65 -30.26 25.95
C LYS A 91 -26.23 -30.64 26.39
N LEU A 92 -25.31 -29.64 26.53
CA LEU A 92 -23.96 -29.92 27.01
C LEU A 92 -23.98 -30.43 28.45
N SER A 93 -23.48 -31.65 28.63
CA SER A 93 -23.30 -32.30 29.93
C SER A 93 -21.82 -32.43 30.28
N GLY A 94 -21.49 -32.38 31.56
CA GLY A 94 -20.12 -32.63 32.05
C GLY A 94 -19.15 -31.44 31.95
N LYS A 95 -19.60 -30.26 31.45
CA LYS A 95 -18.79 -29.02 31.40
C LYS A 95 -19.38 -27.94 32.29
N THR A 96 -18.50 -27.22 33.01
CA THR A 96 -18.87 -26.02 33.75
C THR A 96 -18.69 -24.80 32.86
N LEU A 97 -19.77 -24.11 32.53
CA LEU A 97 -19.74 -22.86 31.83
C LEU A 97 -19.42 -21.72 32.79
N LYS A 98 -18.46 -20.83 32.42
CA LYS A 98 -18.07 -19.68 33.26
C LYS A 98 -18.82 -18.41 32.90
N GLY A 99 -19.33 -18.28 31.70
CA GLY A 99 -20.12 -17.14 31.25
C GLY A 99 -20.35 -17.15 29.76
N ILE A 100 -21.13 -16.18 29.30
CA ILE A 100 -21.50 -15.97 27.90
C ILE A 100 -21.01 -14.60 27.48
N ILE A 101 -20.33 -14.55 26.33
CA ILE A 101 -20.06 -13.33 25.59
C ILE A 101 -21.06 -13.31 24.44
N PHE A 102 -21.86 -12.25 24.34
CA PHE A 102 -23.01 -12.21 23.45
C PHE A 102 -23.03 -10.95 22.59
N THR A 103 -23.21 -11.12 21.27
CA THR A 103 -23.52 -10.05 20.33
C THR A 103 -24.89 -10.34 19.70
N PRO A 104 -25.91 -9.50 19.91
CA PRO A 104 -27.26 -9.79 19.42
C PRO A 104 -27.35 -9.68 17.90
N SER A 105 -27.99 -10.67 17.27
CA SER A 105 -28.58 -10.58 15.95
C SER A 105 -30.04 -10.12 16.09
N TYR A 106 -30.45 -9.17 15.25
CA TYR A 106 -31.85 -8.74 15.20
C TYR A 106 -32.50 -9.13 13.88
N GLY A 107 -33.61 -9.85 13.94
CA GLY A 107 -34.44 -10.15 12.79
C GLY A 107 -35.04 -8.88 12.15
N LEU A 108 -35.50 -9.00 10.94
CA LEU A 108 -36.22 -7.89 10.26
C LEU A 108 -37.49 -7.47 11.00
N ASP A 109 -38.05 -8.35 11.83
CA ASP A 109 -39.18 -8.12 12.72
C ASP A 109 -38.80 -7.52 14.08
N GLY A 110 -37.51 -7.23 14.29
CA GLY A 110 -36.98 -6.67 15.53
C GLY A 110 -36.80 -7.67 16.67
N LYS A 111 -37.04 -8.96 16.45
CA LYS A 111 -36.80 -10.01 17.44
C LYS A 111 -35.29 -10.32 17.56
N SER A 112 -34.89 -10.86 18.71
CA SER A 112 -33.53 -11.30 19.01
C SER A 112 -33.52 -12.50 19.95
N ALA A 113 -32.34 -13.08 20.17
CA ALA A 113 -32.14 -14.19 21.11
C ALA A 113 -31.89 -13.71 22.57
N GLU A 114 -32.08 -12.43 22.87
CA GLU A 114 -31.73 -11.86 24.19
C GLU A 114 -32.46 -12.56 25.37
N ALA A 115 -33.75 -12.89 25.15
CA ALA A 115 -34.55 -13.54 26.19
C ALA A 115 -34.06 -14.96 26.52
N GLU A 116 -33.71 -15.72 25.51
CA GLU A 116 -33.20 -17.10 25.62
C GLU A 116 -31.79 -17.12 26.23
N VAL A 117 -30.91 -16.19 25.84
CA VAL A 117 -29.58 -16.04 26.41
C VAL A 117 -29.67 -15.64 27.89
N ALA A 118 -30.53 -14.68 28.23
CA ALA A 118 -30.74 -14.24 29.61
C ALA A 118 -31.30 -15.38 30.49
N ALA A 119 -32.31 -16.09 30.00
CA ALA A 119 -32.93 -17.22 30.71
C ALA A 119 -31.90 -18.34 30.96
N PHE A 120 -31.10 -18.70 29.94
CA PHE A 120 -30.06 -19.71 30.06
C PHE A 120 -28.95 -19.28 31.01
N ALA A 121 -28.50 -18.02 30.95
CA ALA A 121 -27.50 -17.49 31.87
C ALA A 121 -27.98 -17.53 33.34
N GLN A 122 -29.26 -17.14 33.57
CA GLN A 122 -29.88 -17.22 34.88
C GLN A 122 -30.02 -18.67 35.40
N GLU A 123 -30.45 -19.59 34.54
CA GLU A 123 -30.53 -21.03 34.84
C GLU A 123 -29.19 -21.60 35.30
N ARG A 124 -28.10 -21.19 34.67
CA ARG A 124 -26.75 -21.65 34.96
C ARG A 124 -26.00 -20.83 36.00
N GLY A 125 -26.54 -19.69 36.42
CA GLY A 125 -25.92 -18.79 37.40
C GLY A 125 -24.64 -18.15 36.88
N ILE A 126 -24.54 -17.86 35.56
CA ILE A 126 -23.35 -17.34 34.91
C ILE A 126 -23.54 -15.92 34.36
N PRO A 127 -22.47 -15.10 34.29
CA PRO A 127 -22.56 -13.76 33.75
C PRO A 127 -22.75 -13.74 32.22
N VAL A 128 -23.37 -12.66 31.71
CA VAL A 128 -23.41 -12.30 30.30
C VAL A 128 -22.66 -11.01 30.09
N ILE A 129 -21.73 -11.02 29.15
CA ILE A 129 -20.97 -9.83 28.69
C ILE A 129 -21.45 -9.53 27.28
N ILE A 130 -21.89 -8.31 27.01
CA ILE A 130 -22.31 -7.85 25.70
C ILE A 130 -21.08 -7.39 24.91
N LEU A 131 -20.94 -7.83 23.67
CA LEU A 131 -19.82 -7.53 22.81
C LEU A 131 -20.26 -6.77 21.55
N ASP A 132 -19.56 -5.70 21.18
CA ASP A 132 -19.68 -4.94 19.92
C ASP A 132 -21.02 -4.22 19.68
N SER A 133 -22.13 -4.93 19.69
CA SER A 133 -23.45 -4.36 19.42
C SER A 133 -24.28 -4.31 20.69
N HIS A 134 -24.95 -3.19 20.92
CA HIS A 134 -25.81 -3.02 22.09
C HIS A 134 -27.05 -3.92 22.04
N VAL A 135 -27.46 -4.39 23.20
CA VAL A 135 -28.76 -5.05 23.42
C VAL A 135 -29.88 -4.00 23.55
N SER A 136 -31.12 -4.45 23.51
CA SER A 136 -32.26 -3.57 23.76
C SER A 136 -32.16 -2.91 25.14
N ALA A 137 -32.33 -1.58 25.18
CA ALA A 137 -32.25 -0.79 26.43
C ALA A 137 -33.30 -1.18 27.46
N THR A 138 -34.40 -1.84 27.04
CA THR A 138 -35.48 -2.33 27.88
C THR A 138 -35.57 -3.85 27.88
N GLY A 139 -34.59 -4.53 27.27
CA GLY A 139 -34.54 -5.99 27.17
C GLY A 139 -34.02 -6.66 28.42
N PRO A 140 -34.11 -7.99 28.49
CA PRO A 140 -33.70 -8.77 29.67
C PRO A 140 -32.20 -8.72 29.96
N LEU A 141 -31.38 -8.32 29.00
CA LEU A 141 -29.94 -8.12 29.15
C LEU A 141 -29.54 -6.63 29.28
N ALA A 142 -30.53 -5.72 29.40
CA ALA A 142 -30.28 -4.31 29.69
C ALA A 142 -29.46 -4.18 30.98
N GLY A 143 -28.36 -3.47 30.96
CA GLY A 143 -27.47 -3.36 32.14
C GLY A 143 -26.39 -4.45 32.27
N SER A 144 -26.35 -5.44 31.36
CA SER A 144 -25.17 -6.31 31.22
C SER A 144 -23.94 -5.49 30.82
N PRO A 145 -22.73 -5.83 31.33
CA PRO A 145 -21.50 -5.15 30.94
C PRO A 145 -21.29 -5.19 29.45
N TYR A 146 -20.96 -4.06 28.82
CA TYR A 146 -20.71 -3.92 27.40
C TYR A 146 -19.21 -3.74 27.13
N ILE A 147 -18.66 -4.50 26.22
CA ILE A 147 -17.29 -4.37 25.70
C ILE A 147 -17.41 -4.05 24.20
N GLY A 148 -16.89 -2.91 23.76
CA GLY A 148 -16.99 -2.53 22.37
C GLY A 148 -16.28 -1.23 22.06
N THR A 149 -16.47 -0.75 20.85
CA THR A 149 -15.88 0.51 20.34
C THR A 149 -16.73 1.70 20.80
N ASP A 150 -16.09 2.78 21.25
CA ASP A 150 -16.72 4.09 21.33
C ASP A 150 -16.88 4.65 19.91
N ASN A 151 -18.05 4.45 19.32
CA ASN A 151 -18.33 4.83 17.94
C ASN A 151 -18.27 6.34 17.70
N THR A 152 -18.69 7.14 18.70
CA THR A 152 -18.61 8.60 18.63
C THR A 152 -17.15 9.06 18.64
N ALA A 153 -16.33 8.55 19.55
CA ALA A 153 -14.90 8.87 19.58
C ALA A 153 -14.19 8.39 18.30
N ALA A 154 -14.53 7.21 17.81
CA ALA A 154 -13.95 6.65 16.58
C ALA A 154 -14.30 7.47 15.32
N GLY A 155 -15.55 7.93 15.20
CA GLY A 155 -15.97 8.84 14.11
C GLY A 155 -15.25 10.18 14.15
N ASN A 156 -15.11 10.76 15.33
CA ASN A 156 -14.35 12.00 15.55
C ASN A 156 -12.86 11.82 15.20
N ALA A 157 -12.25 10.71 15.64
CA ALA A 157 -10.85 10.40 15.34
C ALA A 157 -10.61 10.21 13.83
N MET A 158 -11.53 9.58 13.10
CA MET A 158 -11.45 9.50 11.64
C MET A 158 -11.50 10.90 11.00
N ALA A 159 -12.34 11.80 11.49
CA ALA A 159 -12.43 13.16 10.96
C ALA A 159 -11.11 13.94 11.08
N GLU A 160 -10.32 13.68 12.11
CA GLU A 160 -8.98 14.26 12.27
C GLU A 160 -7.96 13.75 11.25
N LYS A 161 -8.15 12.53 10.76
CA LYS A 161 -7.27 11.90 9.75
C LYS A 161 -7.60 12.29 8.31
N VAL A 162 -8.82 12.73 8.05
CA VAL A 162 -9.27 13.16 6.72
C VAL A 162 -9.06 14.66 6.57
N PRO A 163 -8.13 15.14 5.72
CA PRO A 163 -7.83 16.57 5.61
C PRO A 163 -8.95 17.36 4.94
N ALA A 164 -9.68 16.76 3.99
CA ALA A 164 -10.76 17.41 3.26
C ALA A 164 -12.00 17.66 4.14
N ASP A 165 -12.75 18.72 3.84
CA ASP A 165 -14.04 19.02 4.48
C ASP A 165 -15.23 18.53 3.63
N LYS A 166 -15.11 18.61 2.28
CA LYS A 166 -16.10 18.03 1.34
C LYS A 166 -15.78 16.55 1.09
N VAL A 167 -16.55 15.65 1.72
CA VAL A 167 -16.27 14.20 1.76
C VAL A 167 -17.57 13.43 1.50
N ALA A 168 -17.49 12.38 0.67
CA ALA A 168 -18.55 11.38 0.55
C ALA A 168 -18.37 10.31 1.63
N VAL A 169 -19.36 10.14 2.48
CA VAL A 169 -19.35 9.22 3.62
C VAL A 169 -20.35 8.10 3.42
N PHE A 170 -19.92 6.86 3.53
CA PHE A 170 -20.78 5.68 3.36
C PHE A 170 -20.88 4.90 4.66
N ALA A 171 -22.10 4.60 5.07
CA ALA A 171 -22.39 3.83 6.27
C ALA A 171 -23.62 2.94 6.10
N MET A 172 -23.53 1.70 6.60
CA MET A 172 -24.65 0.77 6.55
C MET A 172 -25.80 1.26 7.44
N THR A 173 -27.01 1.21 6.90
CA THR A 173 -28.24 1.44 7.65
C THR A 173 -28.35 0.42 8.79
N ASN A 174 -28.80 0.84 9.97
CA ASN A 174 -28.98 0.00 11.16
C ASN A 174 -27.70 -0.66 11.69
N SER A 175 -26.53 -0.02 11.50
CA SER A 175 -25.25 -0.47 12.05
C SER A 175 -24.59 0.62 12.90
N PRO A 176 -23.60 0.28 13.74
CA PRO A 176 -22.75 1.26 14.45
C PRO A 176 -22.03 2.23 13.50
N GLY A 177 -21.90 1.88 12.22
CA GLY A 177 -21.32 2.75 11.19
C GLY A 177 -22.06 4.10 11.04
N ILE A 178 -23.40 4.13 11.24
CA ILE A 178 -24.18 5.38 11.23
C ILE A 178 -23.77 6.31 12.37
N GLU A 179 -23.58 5.79 13.57
CA GLU A 179 -23.16 6.59 14.73
C GLU A 179 -21.78 7.21 14.48
N ARG A 180 -20.84 6.44 13.91
CA ARG A 180 -19.52 6.91 13.49
C ARG A 180 -19.61 8.01 12.42
N ALA A 181 -20.46 7.80 11.41
CA ALA A 181 -20.67 8.77 10.33
C ALA A 181 -21.27 10.09 10.82
N GLU A 182 -22.25 10.04 11.72
CA GLU A 182 -22.84 11.25 12.31
C GLU A 182 -21.82 12.00 13.18
N ALA A 183 -21.02 11.29 13.98
CA ALA A 183 -19.93 11.89 14.76
C ALA A 183 -18.88 12.54 13.84
N PHE A 184 -18.47 11.87 12.76
CA PHE A 184 -17.57 12.42 11.73
C PHE A 184 -18.14 13.73 11.16
N LYS A 185 -19.42 13.73 10.78
CA LYS A 185 -20.09 14.91 10.21
C LYS A 185 -20.12 16.10 11.15
N THR A 186 -20.15 15.89 12.47
CA THR A 186 -20.06 17.01 13.43
C THR A 186 -18.75 17.79 13.32
N LYS A 187 -17.68 17.14 12.87
CA LYS A 187 -16.35 17.74 12.66
C LYS A 187 -16.13 18.18 11.20
N LYS A 188 -16.82 17.58 10.24
CA LYS A 188 -16.73 17.84 8.80
C LYS A 188 -18.09 18.25 8.25
N SER A 189 -18.45 19.52 8.42
CA SER A 189 -19.82 20.03 8.16
C SER A 189 -20.27 19.87 6.70
N ASN A 190 -19.32 19.86 5.74
CA ASN A 190 -19.60 19.67 4.32
C ASN A 190 -19.59 18.17 3.88
N ALA A 191 -19.42 17.24 4.83
CA ALA A 191 -19.54 15.83 4.55
C ALA A 191 -20.99 15.42 4.29
N VAL A 192 -21.22 14.57 3.29
CA VAL A 192 -22.53 14.03 2.95
C VAL A 192 -22.55 12.54 3.27
N ILE A 193 -23.52 12.12 4.09
CA ILE A 193 -23.69 10.72 4.49
C ILE A 193 -24.65 10.01 3.55
N TYR A 194 -24.15 8.98 2.88
CA TYR A 194 -24.92 8.03 2.05
C TYR A 194 -25.19 6.78 2.88
N ARG A 195 -26.45 6.52 3.14
CA ARG A 195 -26.89 5.33 3.89
C ARG A 195 -27.12 4.20 2.90
N VAL A 196 -26.39 3.11 3.08
CA VAL A 196 -26.39 1.95 2.17
C VAL A 196 -26.82 0.68 2.91
N SER A 197 -27.10 -0.38 2.18
CA SER A 197 -27.44 -1.69 2.77
C SER A 197 -26.16 -2.48 3.11
N ASP A 198 -25.63 -3.21 2.15
CA ASP A 198 -24.44 -4.08 2.26
C ASP A 198 -23.40 -3.78 1.17
N THR A 199 -23.78 -3.03 0.15
CA THR A 199 -22.93 -2.58 -0.94
C THR A 199 -23.19 -1.10 -1.22
N ALA A 200 -22.23 -0.42 -1.87
CA ALA A 200 -22.33 1.00 -2.19
C ALA A 200 -21.94 1.32 -3.65
N ASN A 201 -21.82 0.33 -4.53
CA ASN A 201 -21.27 0.54 -5.87
C ASN A 201 -22.05 1.55 -6.70
N SER A 202 -23.40 1.48 -6.67
CA SER A 202 -24.27 2.41 -7.39
C SER A 202 -24.21 3.82 -6.81
N GLU A 203 -24.19 3.94 -5.50
CA GLU A 203 -24.12 5.21 -4.79
C GLU A 203 -22.75 5.88 -4.96
N VAL A 204 -21.66 5.10 -4.92
CA VAL A 204 -20.30 5.58 -5.20
C VAL A 204 -20.22 6.08 -6.65
N GLN A 205 -20.70 5.27 -7.62
CA GLN A 205 -20.69 5.66 -9.03
C GLN A 205 -21.47 6.95 -9.29
N ALA A 206 -22.58 7.15 -8.60
CA ALA A 206 -23.43 8.34 -8.77
C ALA A 206 -22.75 9.64 -8.32
N VAL A 207 -21.76 9.57 -7.41
CA VAL A 207 -21.11 10.74 -6.82
C VAL A 207 -19.60 10.78 -7.09
N LEU A 208 -19.09 9.89 -7.94
CA LEU A 208 -17.66 9.73 -8.20
C LEU A 208 -16.99 11.02 -8.67
N ASP A 209 -17.65 11.77 -9.56
CA ASP A 209 -17.15 13.03 -10.12
C ASP A 209 -17.29 14.23 -9.16
N GLU A 210 -18.10 14.08 -8.10
CA GLU A 210 -18.40 15.18 -7.18
C GLU A 210 -17.39 15.28 -6.02
N TYR A 211 -16.72 14.15 -5.68
CA TYR A 211 -15.85 14.04 -4.51
C TYR A 211 -14.48 13.47 -4.88
N ASN A 212 -13.46 13.89 -4.13
CA ASN A 212 -12.11 13.33 -4.20
C ASN A 212 -11.78 12.46 -2.98
N ASP A 213 -12.54 12.61 -1.89
CA ASP A 213 -12.35 11.90 -0.64
C ASP A 213 -13.58 11.07 -0.29
N PHE A 214 -13.36 9.81 0.01
CA PHE A 214 -14.38 8.81 0.29
C PHE A 214 -14.07 8.13 1.62
N VAL A 215 -15.04 8.13 2.54
CA VAL A 215 -14.93 7.49 3.86
C VAL A 215 -15.99 6.41 4.00
N PHE A 216 -15.58 5.21 4.36
CA PHE A 216 -16.47 4.07 4.59
C PHE A 216 -16.42 3.66 6.06
N PHE A 217 -17.55 3.77 6.75
CA PHE A 217 -17.66 3.40 8.17
C PHE A 217 -18.01 1.92 8.42
N ASN A 218 -18.03 1.13 7.36
CA ASN A 218 -18.13 -0.33 7.38
C ASN A 218 -17.24 -0.88 6.26
N GLY A 219 -16.23 -1.66 6.62
CA GLY A 219 -15.23 -2.18 5.67
C GLY A 219 -15.83 -3.04 4.56
N ASN A 220 -16.81 -3.90 4.88
CA ASN A 220 -17.48 -4.75 3.89
C ASN A 220 -18.16 -3.95 2.75
N VAL A 221 -18.60 -2.72 3.03
CA VAL A 221 -19.21 -1.84 2.01
C VAL A 221 -18.17 -1.36 1.00
N LEU A 222 -16.93 -1.12 1.44
CA LEU A 222 -15.84 -0.67 0.57
C LEU A 222 -15.33 -1.78 -0.36
N VAL A 223 -15.28 -3.03 0.08
CA VAL A 223 -14.63 -4.14 -0.67
C VAL A 223 -15.02 -4.14 -2.15
N ASN A 224 -16.32 -4.02 -2.45
CA ASN A 224 -16.80 -4.04 -3.82
C ASN A 224 -16.56 -2.72 -4.58
N ALA A 225 -16.50 -1.58 -3.88
CA ALA A 225 -16.30 -0.26 -4.49
C ALA A 225 -14.81 0.10 -4.68
N LEU A 226 -13.90 -0.60 -3.99
CA LEU A 226 -12.47 -0.32 -3.98
C LEU A 226 -11.82 -0.28 -5.37
N PRO A 227 -12.08 -1.25 -6.29
CA PRO A 227 -11.48 -1.22 -7.63
C PRO A 227 -11.86 0.02 -8.44
N MET A 228 -13.10 0.48 -8.33
CA MET A 228 -13.60 1.68 -9.01
C MET A 228 -12.90 2.93 -8.48
N LEU A 229 -12.84 3.10 -7.16
CA LEU A 229 -12.19 4.24 -6.53
C LEU A 229 -10.69 4.28 -6.81
N LYS A 230 -10.05 3.09 -6.91
CA LYS A 230 -8.65 2.95 -7.30
C LYS A 230 -8.40 3.39 -8.74
N ALA A 231 -9.25 2.96 -9.67
CA ALA A 231 -9.14 3.32 -11.08
C ALA A 231 -9.25 4.84 -11.31
N GLU A 232 -10.07 5.51 -10.51
CA GLU A 232 -10.31 6.95 -10.58
C GLU A 232 -9.38 7.77 -9.64
N GLY A 233 -8.41 7.13 -9.00
CA GLY A 233 -7.43 7.78 -8.13
C GLY A 233 -8.02 8.53 -6.94
N LYS A 234 -9.21 8.14 -6.48
CA LYS A 234 -9.92 8.79 -5.37
C LYS A 234 -9.27 8.45 -4.03
N ARG A 235 -9.18 9.40 -3.10
CA ARG A 235 -8.64 9.15 -1.75
C ARG A 235 -9.65 8.39 -0.90
N VAL A 236 -9.22 7.27 -0.33
CA VAL A 236 -10.09 6.34 0.41
C VAL A 236 -9.63 6.16 1.85
N TYR A 237 -10.58 6.23 2.76
CA TYR A 237 -10.43 5.93 4.19
C TYR A 237 -11.52 4.94 4.58
N THR A 238 -11.22 4.02 5.48
CA THR A 238 -12.22 3.02 5.88
C THR A 238 -12.14 2.65 7.35
N PHE A 239 -13.18 1.96 7.81
CA PHE A 239 -13.20 1.21 9.05
C PHE A 239 -12.94 -0.27 8.77
N ASP A 240 -12.53 -0.99 9.83
CA ASP A 240 -12.22 -2.41 9.87
C ASP A 240 -11.01 -2.82 9.01
N ALA A 241 -10.07 -3.51 9.61
CA ALA A 241 -8.86 -3.97 8.96
C ALA A 241 -9.12 -5.28 8.20
N TYR A 242 -9.36 -5.17 6.89
CA TYR A 242 -9.47 -6.31 5.98
C TYR A 242 -8.17 -6.53 5.21
N GLY A 243 -7.97 -7.75 4.73
CA GLY A 243 -6.75 -8.15 4.05
C GLY A 243 -6.43 -7.27 2.84
N GLU A 244 -7.43 -6.98 2.00
CA GLU A 244 -7.30 -6.14 0.79
C GLU A 244 -6.86 -4.71 1.13
N PHE A 245 -7.34 -4.17 2.25
CA PHE A 245 -6.99 -2.81 2.67
C PHE A 245 -5.57 -2.73 3.22
N LEU A 246 -5.16 -3.77 3.94
CA LEU A 246 -3.77 -3.90 4.40
C LEU A 246 -2.81 -4.07 3.22
N ASP A 247 -3.20 -4.77 2.16
CA ASP A 247 -2.39 -4.89 0.93
C ASP A 247 -2.15 -3.51 0.28
N GLU A 248 -3.18 -2.66 0.21
CA GLU A 248 -3.02 -1.31 -0.33
C GLU A 248 -2.08 -0.45 0.51
N LEU A 249 -2.12 -0.57 1.84
CA LEU A 249 -1.19 0.14 2.73
C LEU A 249 0.23 -0.40 2.62
N ILE A 250 0.42 -1.73 2.59
CA ILE A 250 1.73 -2.37 2.42
C ILE A 250 2.36 -2.01 1.07
N ALA A 251 1.51 -1.90 0.03
CA ALA A 251 1.94 -1.47 -1.30
C ALA A 251 2.26 0.03 -1.40
N GLY A 252 1.96 0.84 -0.37
CA GLY A 252 2.13 2.29 -0.41
C GLY A 252 1.22 2.98 -1.41
N SER A 253 -0.02 2.49 -1.56
CA SER A 253 -0.98 3.01 -2.53
C SER A 253 -1.31 4.47 -2.29
N ALA A 254 -1.05 5.34 -3.27
CA ALA A 254 -1.27 6.79 -3.12
C ALA A 254 -2.75 7.16 -2.89
N PHE A 255 -3.69 6.32 -3.33
CA PHE A 255 -5.13 6.55 -3.18
C PHE A 255 -5.68 6.07 -1.84
N PHE A 256 -5.15 4.98 -1.26
CA PHE A 256 -5.64 4.41 -0.01
C PHE A 256 -4.90 5.03 1.18
N LYS A 257 -5.63 5.75 2.04
CA LYS A 257 -5.01 6.63 3.04
C LYS A 257 -4.98 6.08 4.45
N GLY A 258 -5.87 5.16 4.78
CA GLY A 258 -5.83 4.53 6.09
C GLY A 258 -7.12 3.85 6.51
N ILE A 259 -6.97 3.10 7.59
CA ILE A 259 -8.00 2.29 8.22
C ILE A 259 -8.16 2.72 9.67
N MET A 260 -9.37 3.03 10.11
CA MET A 260 -9.69 3.09 11.53
C MET A 260 -10.11 1.69 11.96
N ALA A 261 -9.17 0.90 12.45
CA ALA A 261 -9.42 -0.47 12.86
C ALA A 261 -10.07 -0.52 14.25
N GLN A 262 -11.16 -1.26 14.37
CA GLN A 262 -11.66 -1.65 15.68
C GLN A 262 -10.69 -2.67 16.28
N ASN A 263 -10.40 -2.55 17.55
CA ASN A 263 -9.49 -3.48 18.24
C ASN A 263 -10.19 -4.80 18.55
N THR A 264 -10.49 -5.58 17.52
CA THR A 264 -11.18 -6.88 17.59
C THR A 264 -10.46 -7.86 18.52
N PHE A 265 -9.13 -7.89 18.47
CA PHE A 265 -8.30 -8.74 19.32
C PHE A 265 -8.39 -8.32 20.79
N GLY A 266 -8.31 -7.02 21.07
CA GLY A 266 -8.46 -6.48 22.43
C GLY A 266 -9.87 -6.66 22.99
N MET A 267 -10.90 -6.47 22.17
CA MET A 267 -12.30 -6.67 22.60
C MET A 267 -12.56 -8.10 23.05
N ALA A 268 -12.14 -9.09 22.26
CA ALA A 268 -12.32 -10.50 22.62
C ALA A 268 -11.58 -10.87 23.92
N LYS A 269 -10.33 -10.43 24.08
CA LYS A 269 -9.53 -10.66 25.29
C LYS A 269 -10.16 -10.04 26.52
N LYS A 270 -10.59 -8.76 26.42
CA LYS A 270 -11.28 -8.06 27.52
C LYS A 270 -12.63 -8.70 27.88
N ALA A 271 -13.36 -9.21 26.88
CA ALA A 271 -14.61 -9.90 27.13
C ALA A 271 -14.41 -11.20 27.95
N VAL A 272 -13.35 -11.97 27.62
CA VAL A 272 -12.96 -13.16 28.43
C VAL A 272 -12.56 -12.74 29.85
N GLU A 273 -11.78 -11.70 30.02
CA GLU A 273 -11.41 -11.16 31.34
C GLU A 273 -12.63 -10.71 32.14
N ALA A 274 -13.57 -10.03 31.49
CA ALA A 274 -14.81 -9.57 32.13
C ALA A 274 -15.69 -10.73 32.57
N VAL A 275 -15.78 -11.82 31.78
CA VAL A 275 -16.47 -13.06 32.21
C VAL A 275 -15.83 -13.63 33.47
N LEU A 276 -14.50 -13.81 33.48
CA LEU A 276 -13.78 -14.42 34.59
C LEU A 276 -13.81 -13.58 35.85
N ALA A 277 -13.79 -12.26 35.71
CA ALA A 277 -13.93 -11.32 36.82
C ALA A 277 -15.37 -11.14 37.30
N ASN A 278 -16.37 -11.73 36.62
CA ASN A 278 -17.80 -11.46 36.86
C ASN A 278 -18.05 -9.93 36.87
N ALA A 279 -17.53 -9.24 35.87
CA ALA A 279 -17.55 -7.78 35.78
C ALA A 279 -18.98 -7.24 35.89
N LYS A 280 -19.14 -6.07 36.48
CA LYS A 280 -20.42 -5.37 36.64
C LYS A 280 -20.50 -4.11 35.77
N GLN A 281 -19.38 -3.72 35.20
CA GLN A 281 -19.26 -2.56 34.32
C GLN A 281 -18.60 -2.96 33.01
N GLY A 282 -19.00 -2.29 31.94
CA GLY A 282 -18.39 -2.46 30.63
C GLY A 282 -17.11 -1.65 30.46
N GLU A 283 -16.46 -1.84 29.33
CA GLU A 283 -15.27 -1.12 28.94
C GLU A 283 -15.29 -0.79 27.45
N MET A 284 -14.99 0.47 27.11
CA MET A 284 -14.77 0.87 25.72
C MET A 284 -13.33 0.55 25.33
N VAL A 285 -13.18 -0.09 24.17
CA VAL A 285 -11.88 -0.49 23.64
C VAL A 285 -11.47 0.51 22.56
N PRO A 286 -10.27 1.10 22.64
CA PRO A 286 -9.84 2.10 21.66
C PRO A 286 -9.67 1.51 20.26
N THR A 287 -9.91 2.34 19.26
CA THR A 287 -9.60 2.04 17.85
C THR A 287 -8.14 2.40 17.54
N TYR A 288 -7.59 1.79 16.49
CA TYR A 288 -6.26 2.11 15.95
C TYR A 288 -6.39 2.68 14.55
N TYR A 289 -5.69 3.78 14.28
CA TYR A 289 -5.54 4.25 12.91
C TYR A 289 -4.33 3.58 12.29
N ILE A 290 -4.57 2.78 11.24
CA ILE A 290 -3.54 2.08 10.48
C ILE A 290 -3.33 2.84 9.18
N SER A 291 -2.07 3.20 8.90
CA SER A 291 -1.61 3.81 7.67
C SER A 291 -0.28 3.19 7.23
N GLU A 292 0.24 3.58 6.08
CA GLU A 292 1.56 3.12 5.64
C GLU A 292 2.69 3.45 6.65
N ASP A 293 2.51 4.53 7.44
CA ASP A 293 3.53 5.03 8.36
C ASP A 293 3.70 4.19 9.63
N ASN A 294 2.68 3.39 10.02
CA ASN A 294 2.68 2.67 11.29
C ASN A 294 2.40 1.16 11.17
N LEU A 295 2.60 0.59 9.98
CA LEU A 295 2.41 -0.85 9.76
C LEU A 295 3.28 -1.74 10.66
N ASN A 296 4.40 -1.22 11.18
CA ASN A 296 5.30 -1.95 12.07
C ASN A 296 4.97 -1.79 13.56
N ASP A 297 3.97 -0.99 13.92
CA ASP A 297 3.57 -0.79 15.32
C ASP A 297 3.00 -2.07 15.92
N SER A 298 3.27 -2.29 17.21
CA SER A 298 2.83 -3.49 17.96
C SER A 298 1.32 -3.70 17.90
N ASP A 299 0.54 -2.62 17.90
CA ASP A 299 -0.91 -2.65 17.88
C ASP A 299 -1.49 -3.02 16.50
N VAL A 300 -0.68 -2.89 15.44
CA VAL A 300 -1.04 -3.24 14.06
C VAL A 300 -0.67 -4.69 13.73
N GLN A 301 0.37 -5.23 14.37
CA GLN A 301 0.87 -6.58 14.09
C GLN A 301 -0.20 -7.69 14.18
N PRO A 302 -1.15 -7.70 15.14
CA PRO A 302 -2.19 -8.72 15.18
C PRO A 302 -3.03 -8.78 13.91
N PHE A 303 -3.34 -7.63 13.29
CA PHE A 303 -4.08 -7.57 12.02
C PHE A 303 -3.26 -8.14 10.86
N LEU A 304 -1.99 -7.79 10.75
CA LEU A 304 -1.11 -8.32 9.72
C LEU A 304 -0.92 -9.84 9.85
N GLN A 305 -0.69 -10.33 11.07
CA GLN A 305 -0.52 -11.75 11.36
C GLN A 305 -1.76 -12.57 11.03
N PHE A 306 -2.95 -12.05 11.33
CA PHE A 306 -4.22 -12.72 11.00
C PHE A 306 -4.34 -13.03 9.51
N TYR A 307 -3.85 -12.14 8.64
CA TYR A 307 -3.88 -12.32 7.18
C TYR A 307 -2.58 -12.89 6.60
N ASN A 308 -1.65 -13.38 7.45
CA ASN A 308 -0.31 -13.81 7.03
C ASN A 308 0.44 -12.74 6.21
N LYS A 309 0.24 -11.47 6.56
CA LYS A 309 0.91 -10.34 5.93
C LYS A 309 2.06 -9.86 6.77
N LYS A 310 3.03 -9.23 6.12
CA LYS A 310 4.18 -8.60 6.78
C LYS A 310 4.35 -7.21 6.21
N ALA A 311 4.50 -6.24 7.08
CA ALA A 311 5.03 -4.95 6.65
C ALA A 311 6.48 -5.11 6.18
N THR A 312 6.88 -4.27 5.24
CA THR A 312 8.32 -4.16 4.91
C THR A 312 9.06 -3.70 6.16
N PRO A 313 10.10 -4.42 6.63
CA PRO A 313 10.84 -4.01 7.80
C PRO A 313 11.36 -2.57 7.63
N VAL A 314 11.23 -1.74 8.66
CA VAL A 314 11.78 -0.39 8.64
C VAL A 314 13.31 -0.49 8.55
N ILE A 315 13.89 0.23 7.62
CA ILE A 315 15.33 0.32 7.47
C ILE A 315 15.84 1.42 8.39
N ASP A 316 16.52 1.03 9.47
CA ASP A 316 17.09 1.98 10.43
C ASP A 316 18.07 2.93 9.73
N ASN A 317 18.02 4.22 10.08
CA ASN A 317 18.90 5.26 9.55
C ASN A 317 18.88 5.36 8.01
N LEU A 318 17.70 5.14 7.39
CA LEU A 318 17.55 5.18 5.95
C LEU A 318 18.12 6.48 5.35
N ALA A 319 17.85 7.63 5.97
CA ALA A 319 18.32 8.94 5.53
C ALA A 319 19.86 9.02 5.41
N GLU A 320 20.60 8.32 6.25
CA GLU A 320 22.06 8.25 6.21
C GLU A 320 22.55 7.26 5.15
N LYS A 321 21.88 6.10 5.06
CA LYS A 321 22.27 5.02 4.15
C LYS A 321 22.13 5.38 2.68
N ILE A 322 21.11 6.21 2.34
CA ILE A 322 20.88 6.62 0.95
C ILE A 322 21.72 7.81 0.51
N GLN A 323 22.53 8.43 1.39
CA GLN A 323 23.37 9.58 1.01
C GLN A 323 24.35 9.23 -0.12
N GLY A 324 24.54 10.21 -1.02
CA GLY A 324 25.44 10.09 -2.17
C GLY A 324 24.70 10.00 -3.51
N LYS A 325 25.46 9.67 -4.55
CA LYS A 325 24.97 9.60 -5.94
C LYS A 325 24.64 8.17 -6.32
N TRP A 326 23.47 8.00 -6.94
CA TRP A 326 22.92 6.71 -7.33
C TRP A 326 22.45 6.74 -8.78
N ILE A 327 22.78 5.71 -9.55
CA ILE A 327 22.41 5.57 -10.96
C ILE A 327 21.50 4.34 -11.11
N GLU A 328 20.44 4.48 -11.86
CA GLU A 328 19.53 3.37 -12.19
C GLU A 328 20.28 2.32 -13.05
N SER A 329 20.34 1.09 -12.54
CA SER A 329 21.01 -0.03 -13.21
C SER A 329 20.04 -1.05 -13.79
N GLU A 330 18.90 -1.26 -13.13
CA GLU A 330 17.87 -2.22 -13.54
C GLU A 330 16.46 -1.65 -13.38
N MET A 331 15.57 -2.07 -14.29
CA MET A 331 14.14 -1.79 -14.24
C MET A 331 13.36 -3.10 -14.48
N ASN A 332 12.51 -3.50 -13.53
CA ASN A 332 11.71 -4.74 -13.57
C ASN A 332 12.55 -6.01 -13.85
N GLY A 333 13.76 -6.08 -13.28
CA GLY A 333 14.67 -7.23 -13.42
C GLY A 333 15.44 -7.28 -14.75
N HIS A 334 15.40 -6.19 -15.53
CA HIS A 334 16.17 -6.05 -16.76
C HIS A 334 17.14 -4.87 -16.64
N PRO A 335 18.35 -4.97 -17.18
CA PRO A 335 19.28 -3.84 -17.25
C PRO A 335 18.63 -2.62 -17.94
N THR A 336 18.76 -1.45 -17.32
CA THR A 336 18.22 -0.22 -17.88
C THR A 336 19.10 0.25 -19.05
N LEU A 337 18.48 0.54 -20.21
CA LEU A 337 19.19 1.09 -21.37
C LEU A 337 19.88 2.40 -20.98
N THR A 338 21.07 2.63 -21.53
CA THR A 338 21.88 3.80 -21.18
C THR A 338 21.15 5.12 -21.42
N ASN A 339 20.36 5.21 -22.49
CA ASN A 339 19.54 6.39 -22.81
C ASN A 339 18.28 6.55 -21.96
N SER A 340 18.03 5.65 -21.02
CA SER A 340 16.84 5.64 -20.14
C SER A 340 17.18 5.74 -18.66
N LYS A 341 18.46 5.76 -18.30
CA LYS A 341 18.93 5.81 -16.92
C LYS A 341 18.59 7.13 -16.24
N SER A 342 18.29 7.05 -14.97
CA SER A 342 18.11 8.20 -14.07
C SER A 342 19.27 8.25 -13.07
N VAL A 343 19.63 9.47 -12.66
CA VAL A 343 20.62 9.72 -11.61
C VAL A 343 19.98 10.52 -10.51
N VAL A 344 20.15 10.10 -9.26
CA VAL A 344 19.70 10.83 -8.08
C VAL A 344 20.86 10.98 -7.10
N THR A 345 21.08 12.20 -6.63
CA THR A 345 22.07 12.48 -5.59
C THR A 345 21.35 12.95 -4.33
N PHE A 346 21.33 12.15 -3.29
CA PHE A 346 20.81 12.56 -1.99
C PHE A 346 21.86 13.41 -1.26
N VAL A 347 21.63 14.70 -1.24
CA VAL A 347 22.55 15.68 -0.64
C VAL A 347 22.35 15.76 0.88
N SER A 348 21.13 15.57 1.33
CA SER A 348 20.75 15.53 2.75
C SER A 348 19.45 14.74 2.94
N ALA A 349 19.00 14.62 4.17
CA ALA A 349 17.69 14.01 4.49
C ALA A 349 16.48 14.76 3.88
N THR A 350 16.67 15.99 3.41
CA THR A 350 15.60 16.87 2.90
C THR A 350 15.84 17.39 1.48
N LYS A 351 16.98 17.08 0.87
CA LYS A 351 17.35 17.57 -0.46
C LYS A 351 17.98 16.49 -1.33
N ALA A 352 17.57 16.44 -2.59
CA ALA A 352 18.20 15.65 -3.64
C ALA A 352 18.44 16.50 -4.90
N ILE A 353 19.36 16.06 -5.75
CA ILE A 353 19.55 16.54 -7.10
C ILE A 353 19.20 15.39 -8.03
N CYS A 354 18.25 15.62 -8.93
CA CYS A 354 17.79 14.62 -9.88
C CYS A 354 18.17 15.02 -11.30
N SER A 355 18.75 14.09 -12.04
CA SER A 355 18.96 14.23 -13.46
C SER A 355 18.42 13.01 -14.19
N SER A 356 17.92 13.21 -15.40
CA SER A 356 17.38 12.12 -16.19
C SER A 356 17.73 12.33 -17.66
N SER A 357 17.77 11.22 -18.37
CA SER A 357 17.99 11.20 -19.81
C SER A 357 16.81 11.78 -20.61
N LYS A 358 15.67 12.06 -19.98
CA LYS A 358 14.51 12.62 -20.66
C LYS A 358 14.65 14.13 -20.79
N PRO A 359 14.57 14.69 -22.00
CA PRO A 359 14.54 16.13 -22.19
C PRO A 359 13.22 16.70 -21.66
N ASP A 360 13.30 17.89 -21.10
CA ASP A 360 12.14 18.67 -20.72
C ASP A 360 11.65 19.47 -21.94
N PHE A 361 10.47 19.11 -22.47
CA PHE A 361 9.87 19.77 -23.62
C PHE A 361 8.99 20.94 -23.17
N THR A 362 9.61 22.06 -22.76
CA THR A 362 8.87 23.29 -22.50
C THR A 362 8.97 24.24 -23.69
N GLU A 363 7.86 24.74 -24.16
CA GLU A 363 7.75 25.82 -25.16
C GLU A 363 8.42 25.60 -26.52
N ARG A 364 8.35 24.37 -27.09
CA ARG A 364 8.98 24.00 -28.35
C ARG A 364 10.52 24.10 -28.38
N GLN A 365 11.14 24.30 -27.24
CA GLN A 365 12.58 24.21 -27.05
C GLN A 365 12.85 23.01 -26.14
N VAL A 366 13.68 22.07 -26.60
CA VAL A 366 14.17 20.98 -25.75
C VAL A 366 15.12 21.60 -24.75
N LYS A 367 14.63 21.88 -23.54
CA LYS A 367 15.51 22.25 -22.44
C LYS A 367 16.12 20.98 -21.87
N TRP A 368 17.42 20.89 -21.94
CA TRP A 368 18.21 19.86 -21.33
C TRP A 368 18.30 20.11 -19.83
N SER A 369 17.39 19.54 -19.04
CA SER A 369 17.44 19.66 -17.60
C SER A 369 18.27 18.53 -17.03
N ALA A 370 19.58 18.75 -16.94
CA ALA A 370 20.50 17.78 -16.38
C ALA A 370 20.37 17.68 -14.84
N HIS A 371 20.15 18.80 -14.17
CA HIS A 371 20.14 18.87 -12.72
C HIS A 371 18.94 19.68 -12.21
N ARG A 372 18.19 19.09 -11.28
CA ARG A 372 17.12 19.77 -10.52
C ARG A 372 17.35 19.57 -9.04
N GLU A 373 17.29 20.66 -8.27
CA GLU A 373 17.11 20.53 -6.82
C GLU A 373 15.67 20.12 -6.51
N CYS A 374 15.54 19.10 -5.69
CA CYS A 374 14.27 18.51 -5.31
C CYS A 374 14.16 18.43 -3.78
N GLU A 375 12.96 18.60 -3.26
CA GLU A 375 12.67 18.38 -1.86
C GLU A 375 12.51 16.89 -1.58
N VAL A 376 13.10 16.41 -0.48
CA VAL A 376 13.02 15.02 -0.04
C VAL A 376 12.24 14.94 1.27
N LYS A 377 11.29 14.02 1.33
CA LYS A 377 10.61 13.61 2.55
C LYS A 377 10.78 12.11 2.74
N ILE A 378 11.29 11.71 3.89
CA ILE A 378 11.47 10.29 4.25
C ILE A 378 10.46 9.94 5.34
N THR A 379 9.69 8.88 5.12
CA THR A 379 8.71 8.37 6.07
C THR A 379 8.79 6.84 6.07
N GLY A 380 9.26 6.23 7.15
CA GLY A 380 9.57 4.80 7.16
C GLY A 380 10.56 4.45 6.05
N ASN A 381 10.20 3.51 5.19
CA ASN A 381 11.01 3.12 4.03
C ASN A 381 10.69 3.92 2.75
N LYS A 382 9.77 4.87 2.82
CA LYS A 382 9.35 5.66 1.68
C LYS A 382 10.19 6.93 1.58
N VAL A 383 10.78 7.15 0.43
CA VAL A 383 11.48 8.37 0.05
C VAL A 383 10.65 9.06 -1.03
N ALA A 384 10.05 10.19 -0.70
CA ALA A 384 9.29 10.99 -1.64
C ALA A 384 10.15 12.19 -2.08
N ILE A 385 10.33 12.34 -3.39
CA ILE A 385 11.07 13.45 -4.00
C ILE A 385 10.09 14.32 -4.76
N THR A 386 10.00 15.59 -4.37
CA THR A 386 9.11 16.56 -5.01
C THR A 386 9.92 17.55 -5.82
N ALA A 387 9.55 17.74 -7.08
CA ALA A 387 10.15 18.70 -7.98
C ALA A 387 9.09 19.64 -8.59
N HIS A 388 9.48 20.91 -8.76
CA HIS A 388 8.67 21.91 -9.45
C HIS A 388 9.41 22.32 -10.73
N PRO A 389 8.91 21.95 -11.94
CA PRO A 389 9.57 22.33 -13.18
C PRO A 389 9.62 23.82 -13.35
N GLU A 390 10.77 24.34 -13.80
CA GLU A 390 10.95 25.77 -14.07
C GLU A 390 9.99 26.23 -15.17
N GLY A 391 9.33 27.37 -14.96
CA GLY A 391 8.35 27.91 -15.90
C GLY A 391 6.97 27.25 -15.87
N MET A 392 6.75 26.24 -15.01
CA MET A 392 5.48 25.53 -14.83
C MET A 392 5.01 25.55 -13.36
N PRO A 393 4.59 26.71 -12.80
CA PRO A 393 4.28 26.82 -11.37
C PRO A 393 3.08 25.97 -10.93
N SER A 394 2.20 25.59 -11.87
CA SER A 394 1.06 24.73 -11.59
C SER A 394 1.41 23.23 -11.59
N VAL A 395 2.62 22.84 -12.05
CA VAL A 395 3.03 21.44 -12.16
C VAL A 395 3.89 21.04 -10.98
N THR A 396 3.54 19.93 -10.34
CA THR A 396 4.36 19.27 -9.33
C THR A 396 4.62 17.84 -9.78
N LEU A 397 5.88 17.44 -9.76
CA LEU A 397 6.33 16.06 -10.01
C LEU A 397 6.63 15.41 -8.66
N LEU A 398 6.12 14.22 -8.46
CA LEU A 398 6.36 13.42 -7.27
C LEU A 398 6.92 12.06 -7.66
N ASP A 399 8.17 11.81 -7.26
CA ASP A 399 8.83 10.52 -7.38
C ASP A 399 8.84 9.83 -6.02
N GLU A 400 8.22 8.68 -5.92
CA GLU A 400 8.13 7.89 -4.70
C GLU A 400 8.95 6.60 -4.83
N TYR A 401 9.90 6.41 -3.92
CA TYR A 401 10.74 5.22 -3.81
C TYR A 401 10.38 4.50 -2.52
N ILE A 402 9.79 3.32 -2.60
CA ILE A 402 9.60 2.43 -1.43
C ILE A 402 10.82 1.51 -1.37
N ILE A 403 11.75 1.84 -0.48
CA ILE A 403 13.01 1.11 -0.35
C ILE A 403 12.75 -0.25 0.27
N THR A 404 13.10 -1.31 -0.44
CA THR A 404 12.96 -2.70 0.01
C THR A 404 14.28 -3.25 0.56
N SER A 405 15.41 -2.74 0.06
CA SER A 405 16.75 -3.09 0.50
C SER A 405 17.71 -1.94 0.26
N VAL A 406 18.64 -1.71 1.16
CA VAL A 406 19.77 -0.78 0.98
C VAL A 406 21.04 -1.38 1.55
N THR A 407 22.09 -1.41 0.73
CA THR A 407 23.45 -1.77 1.08
C THR A 407 24.39 -0.57 0.92
N ALA A 408 25.68 -0.75 1.07
CA ALA A 408 26.65 0.31 0.81
C ALA A 408 26.71 0.74 -0.67
N THR A 409 26.32 -0.16 -1.58
CA THR A 409 26.49 0.00 -3.04
C THR A 409 25.22 -0.10 -3.84
N GLU A 410 24.11 -0.61 -3.27
CA GLU A 410 22.87 -0.88 -4.02
C GLU A 410 21.65 -0.48 -3.20
N ILE A 411 20.62 0.02 -3.89
CA ILE A 411 19.27 0.24 -3.38
C ILE A 411 18.31 -0.52 -4.29
N ASP A 412 17.50 -1.45 -3.72
CA ASP A 412 16.33 -2.01 -4.38
C ASP A 412 15.09 -1.28 -3.88
N CYS A 413 14.23 -0.86 -4.78
CA CYS A 413 13.01 -0.16 -4.42
C CYS A 413 11.90 -0.35 -5.46
N LYS A 414 10.68 -0.08 -5.04
CA LYS A 414 9.54 0.16 -5.94
C LYS A 414 9.49 1.65 -6.20
N PHE A 415 9.41 2.01 -7.46
CA PHE A 415 9.37 3.40 -7.92
C PHE A 415 8.05 3.74 -8.56
N LYS A 416 7.54 4.92 -8.25
CA LYS A 416 6.33 5.45 -8.84
C LYS A 416 6.48 6.95 -9.10
N HIS A 417 6.10 7.38 -10.29
CA HIS A 417 6.04 8.79 -10.67
C HIS A 417 4.60 9.28 -10.72
N THR A 418 4.31 10.46 -10.18
CA THR A 418 3.00 11.09 -10.24
C THR A 418 3.17 12.56 -10.66
N THR A 419 2.40 12.99 -11.65
CA THR A 419 2.32 14.39 -12.07
C THR A 419 1.03 15.01 -11.55
N PHE A 420 1.16 16.19 -10.93
CA PHE A 420 0.03 17.00 -10.48
C PHE A 420 -0.02 18.29 -11.29
N HIS A 421 -1.22 18.72 -11.66
CA HIS A 421 -1.49 20.04 -12.23
C HIS A 421 -2.49 20.77 -11.32
N ASP A 422 -2.14 21.96 -10.83
CA ASP A 422 -2.94 22.71 -9.83
C ASP A 422 -3.36 21.87 -8.61
N GLY A 423 -2.49 20.96 -8.17
CA GLY A 423 -2.72 20.05 -7.05
C GLY A 423 -3.63 18.83 -7.37
N LEU A 424 -4.12 18.70 -8.59
CA LEU A 424 -4.88 17.54 -9.06
C LEU A 424 -3.98 16.56 -9.77
N VAL A 425 -4.22 15.27 -9.61
CA VAL A 425 -3.47 14.22 -10.30
C VAL A 425 -3.80 14.28 -11.80
N GLU A 426 -2.79 14.55 -12.62
CA GLU A 426 -2.90 14.54 -14.08
C GLU A 426 -2.47 13.19 -14.68
N GLY A 427 -1.47 12.55 -14.09
CA GLY A 427 -0.98 11.26 -14.54
C GLY A 427 -0.29 10.48 -13.43
N ILE A 428 -0.52 9.16 -13.42
CA ILE A 428 0.15 8.21 -12.54
C ILE A 428 0.85 7.18 -13.42
N ALA A 429 2.17 7.10 -13.32
CA ALA A 429 2.91 6.03 -13.99
C ALA A 429 2.71 4.70 -13.25
N THR A 430 2.79 3.61 -13.99
CA THR A 430 2.79 2.26 -13.40
C THR A 430 3.97 2.10 -12.45
N GLU A 431 3.75 1.49 -11.29
CA GLU A 431 4.82 1.14 -10.35
C GLU A 431 5.84 0.20 -11.01
N LYS A 432 7.11 0.46 -10.78
CA LYS A 432 8.24 -0.31 -11.33
C LYS A 432 9.14 -0.74 -10.19
N ASN A 433 9.73 -1.93 -10.31
CA ASN A 433 10.86 -2.30 -9.46
C ASN A 433 12.13 -1.76 -10.10
N ILE A 434 12.92 -1.00 -9.36
CA ILE A 434 14.20 -0.46 -9.84
C ILE A 434 15.32 -0.80 -8.88
N ARG A 435 16.52 -0.95 -9.44
CA ARG A 435 17.76 -1.02 -8.70
C ARG A 435 18.62 0.18 -9.02
N LEU A 436 19.10 0.85 -7.97
CA LEU A 436 20.05 1.94 -8.06
C LEU A 436 21.40 1.43 -7.56
N VAL A 437 22.46 1.80 -8.26
CA VAL A 437 23.84 1.49 -7.88
C VAL A 437 24.54 2.79 -7.48
N LYS A 438 25.22 2.74 -6.34
CA LYS A 438 25.98 3.89 -5.85
C LYS A 438 27.22 4.12 -6.71
N THR A 439 27.47 5.39 -7.02
CA THR A 439 28.70 5.80 -7.67
C THR A 439 29.35 6.94 -6.88
N ASP A 440 30.63 6.77 -6.57
CA ASP A 440 31.47 7.83 -6.01
C ASP A 440 32.37 8.46 -7.09
N ILE A 441 32.20 8.00 -8.34
CA ILE A 441 32.97 8.46 -9.49
C ILE A 441 32.25 9.65 -10.12
N ASP A 442 33.01 10.67 -10.47
CA ASP A 442 32.57 11.81 -11.25
C ASP A 442 33.64 12.15 -12.30
N TYR A 443 33.32 11.89 -13.57
CA TYR A 443 34.22 12.15 -14.70
C TYR A 443 34.00 13.52 -15.35
N SER A 444 33.23 14.41 -14.75
CA SER A 444 32.87 15.71 -15.33
C SER A 444 34.08 16.60 -15.64
N GLU A 445 35.16 16.48 -14.85
CA GLU A 445 36.40 17.20 -15.09
C GLU A 445 37.42 16.39 -15.93
N ASP A 446 37.51 15.07 -15.71
CA ASP A 446 38.47 14.21 -16.38
C ASP A 446 38.20 14.08 -17.90
N ILE A 447 36.93 14.19 -18.29
CA ILE A 447 36.52 14.07 -19.69
C ILE A 447 36.92 15.29 -20.53
N ILE A 448 37.21 16.43 -19.90
CA ILE A 448 37.54 17.68 -20.63
C ILE A 448 38.83 17.49 -21.46
N GLY A 449 38.72 17.85 -22.73
CA GLY A 449 39.81 17.75 -23.70
C GLY A 449 39.36 17.17 -25.02
N THR A 450 40.33 16.84 -25.85
CA THR A 450 40.09 16.26 -27.17
C THR A 450 40.41 14.77 -27.14
N TRP A 451 39.49 13.97 -27.65
CA TRP A 451 39.54 12.52 -27.69
C TRP A 451 39.36 12.00 -29.11
N GLU A 452 40.15 11.04 -29.52
CA GLU A 452 40.00 10.40 -30.83
C GLU A 452 39.87 8.89 -30.70
N GLY A 453 39.07 8.29 -31.56
CA GLY A 453 38.86 6.85 -31.59
C GLY A 453 37.98 6.40 -32.74
N MET A 454 37.90 5.09 -32.90
CA MET A 454 36.98 4.47 -33.86
C MET A 454 35.56 4.48 -33.32
N ILE A 455 34.63 5.02 -34.11
CA ILE A 455 33.22 5.01 -33.76
C ILE A 455 32.51 3.77 -34.33
N SER A 456 31.27 3.52 -33.95
CA SER A 456 30.55 2.27 -34.22
C SER A 456 30.39 1.89 -35.70
N ASP A 457 30.46 2.82 -36.59
CA ASP A 457 30.35 2.63 -38.06
C ASP A 457 31.69 2.43 -38.78
N GLY A 458 32.79 2.34 -38.01
CA GLY A 458 34.14 2.17 -38.56
C GLY A 458 34.82 3.46 -38.97
N GLU A 459 34.21 4.60 -38.73
CA GLU A 459 34.82 5.90 -38.92
C GLU A 459 35.66 6.30 -37.69
N TYR A 460 36.66 7.15 -37.92
CA TYR A 460 37.45 7.75 -36.85
C TYR A 460 36.85 9.08 -36.44
N GLY A 461 36.46 9.20 -35.18
CA GLY A 461 35.86 10.41 -34.63
C GLY A 461 36.84 11.18 -33.72
N HIS A 462 36.67 12.48 -33.67
CA HIS A 462 37.42 13.43 -32.86
C HIS A 462 36.45 14.30 -32.07
N TRP A 463 36.37 14.08 -30.78
CA TRP A 463 35.49 14.80 -29.85
C TRP A 463 36.29 15.78 -29.02
N THR A 464 35.97 17.06 -29.09
CA THR A 464 36.51 18.08 -28.19
C THR A 464 35.44 18.48 -27.20
N LEU A 465 35.62 18.06 -25.95
CA LEU A 465 34.69 18.31 -24.85
C LEU A 465 35.23 19.48 -24.03
N LYS A 466 34.47 20.57 -23.93
CA LYS A 466 34.92 21.82 -23.32
C LYS A 466 34.35 22.00 -21.91
N ALA A 467 35.08 22.73 -21.06
CA ALA A 467 34.68 23.00 -19.68
C ALA A 467 33.36 23.81 -19.55
N ASP A 468 32.92 24.48 -20.60
CA ASP A 468 31.66 25.21 -20.65
C ASP A 468 30.43 24.33 -20.95
N GLY A 469 30.62 23.01 -21.08
CA GLY A 469 29.56 22.07 -21.41
C GLY A 469 29.21 22.02 -22.91
N THR A 470 30.02 22.64 -23.78
CA THR A 470 29.89 22.51 -25.23
C THR A 470 30.85 21.46 -25.77
N HIS A 471 30.54 20.89 -26.94
CA HIS A 471 31.45 19.98 -27.62
C HIS A 471 31.59 20.30 -29.11
N GLU A 472 32.66 19.81 -29.70
CA GLU A 472 32.91 19.83 -31.11
C GLU A 472 33.19 18.41 -31.62
N TYR A 473 32.70 18.09 -32.79
CA TYR A 473 32.95 16.80 -33.44
C TYR A 473 33.57 16.96 -34.79
N ALA A 474 34.54 16.12 -35.12
CA ALA A 474 35.11 16.00 -36.45
C ALA A 474 35.27 14.52 -36.83
N HIS A 475 35.09 14.20 -38.08
CA HIS A 475 35.38 12.88 -38.63
C HIS A 475 36.62 12.91 -39.52
N ARG A 476 37.27 11.75 -39.66
CA ARG A 476 38.49 11.64 -40.48
C ARG A 476 38.09 11.41 -41.93
N ALA A 477 38.47 12.37 -42.81
CA ALA A 477 38.24 12.27 -44.25
C ALA A 477 39.16 11.22 -44.89
N ALA A 478 38.84 10.79 -46.11
CA ALA A 478 39.60 9.79 -46.86
C ALA A 478 41.08 10.19 -47.11
N ASP A 479 41.38 11.49 -47.13
CA ASP A 479 42.73 12.04 -47.25
C ASP A 479 43.49 12.12 -45.93
N GLY A 480 42.87 11.66 -44.82
CA GLY A 480 43.43 11.67 -43.45
C GLY A 480 43.26 13.00 -42.72
N SER A 481 42.69 14.03 -43.33
CA SER A 481 42.39 15.29 -42.63
C SER A 481 41.17 15.18 -41.73
N TRP A 482 41.11 16.03 -40.70
CA TRP A 482 39.95 16.16 -39.83
C TRP A 482 38.93 17.14 -40.44
N LYS A 483 37.72 16.66 -40.71
CA LYS A 483 36.61 17.48 -41.18
C LYS A 483 35.67 17.77 -40.03
N LYS A 484 35.73 18.98 -39.51
CA LYS A 484 34.84 19.44 -38.45
C LYS A 484 33.41 19.52 -38.93
N MET A 485 32.49 19.03 -38.13
CA MET A 485 31.05 19.25 -38.31
C MET A 485 30.70 20.64 -37.79
N GLU A 486 29.83 21.33 -38.54
CA GLU A 486 29.29 22.63 -38.12
C GLU A 486 27.93 22.42 -37.49
N ASP A 487 27.86 22.79 -36.20
CA ASP A 487 26.63 22.63 -35.40
C ASP A 487 25.95 23.97 -35.22
N VAL A 488 24.62 23.96 -35.20
CA VAL A 488 23.80 25.07 -34.72
C VAL A 488 23.96 25.25 -33.21
N PHE A 489 24.02 24.12 -32.51
CA PHE A 489 24.41 24.02 -31.12
C PHE A 489 24.99 22.61 -30.85
N SER A 490 25.78 22.51 -29.82
CA SER A 490 26.29 21.24 -29.30
C SER A 490 26.56 21.38 -27.79
N GLU A 491 25.95 20.53 -27.00
CA GLU A 491 26.01 20.59 -25.54
C GLU A 491 26.21 19.17 -24.97
N TYR A 492 26.90 19.06 -23.85
CA TYR A 492 27.02 17.81 -23.11
C TYR A 492 27.02 18.06 -21.60
N PHE A 493 26.77 17.02 -20.86
CA PHE A 493 27.05 16.94 -19.42
C PHE A 493 27.50 15.53 -19.05
N VAL A 494 28.14 15.43 -17.89
CA VAL A 494 28.46 14.16 -17.22
C VAL A 494 27.85 14.21 -15.83
N ASP A 495 27.15 13.14 -15.44
CA ASP A 495 26.63 12.95 -14.09
C ASP A 495 27.07 11.58 -13.56
N GLY A 496 28.06 11.59 -12.68
CA GLY A 496 28.78 10.39 -12.30
C GLY A 496 29.61 9.82 -13.43
N ASN A 497 29.21 8.67 -13.94
CA ASN A 497 29.77 8.04 -15.14
C ASN A 497 28.86 8.14 -16.37
N LEU A 498 27.68 8.75 -16.25
CA LEU A 498 26.73 8.89 -17.35
C LEU A 498 27.07 10.14 -18.18
N PHE A 499 27.49 9.94 -19.41
CA PHE A 499 27.69 11.00 -20.38
C PHE A 499 26.45 11.16 -21.26
N CYS A 500 26.03 12.40 -21.44
CA CYS A 500 24.90 12.77 -22.30
C CYS A 500 25.29 13.95 -23.18
N ALA A 501 25.09 13.83 -24.49
CA ALA A 501 25.32 14.91 -25.44
C ALA A 501 24.10 15.11 -26.33
N ARG A 502 23.93 16.36 -26.80
CA ARG A 502 22.98 16.71 -27.85
C ARG A 502 23.56 17.75 -28.79
N TRP A 503 23.19 17.66 -30.05
CA TRP A 503 23.63 18.62 -31.05
C TRP A 503 22.66 18.70 -32.23
N LYS A 504 22.82 19.72 -33.06
CA LYS A 504 22.11 19.90 -34.28
C LYS A 504 23.06 20.42 -35.36
N ASN A 505 23.22 19.66 -36.43
CA ASN A 505 24.10 20.03 -37.55
C ASN A 505 23.51 21.15 -38.40
N VAL A 506 24.38 22.00 -38.94
CA VAL A 506 24.01 23.03 -39.95
C VAL A 506 23.73 22.35 -41.28
N GLY A 507 22.54 22.59 -41.85
CA GLY A 507 22.16 22.11 -43.17
C GLY A 507 21.60 20.69 -43.24
N GLU A 508 21.58 19.95 -42.15
CA GLU A 508 20.97 18.62 -42.05
C GLU A 508 19.68 18.69 -41.25
N GLY A 509 18.55 18.62 -41.91
CA GLY A 509 17.24 18.42 -41.26
C GLY A 509 16.88 19.36 -40.12
N THR A 510 15.77 19.09 -39.46
CA THR A 510 15.29 19.84 -38.28
C THR A 510 15.49 19.07 -36.96
N GLU A 511 16.01 17.87 -37.01
CA GLU A 511 16.09 16.96 -35.86
C GLU A 511 17.34 17.19 -35.03
N GLU A 512 17.17 17.11 -33.71
CA GLU A 512 18.22 17.09 -32.73
C GLU A 512 18.79 15.66 -32.63
N LEU A 513 20.10 15.55 -32.65
CA LEU A 513 20.83 14.30 -32.43
C LEU A 513 21.25 14.20 -30.98
N ARG A 514 21.38 12.98 -30.47
CA ARG A 514 21.75 12.70 -29.08
C ARG A 514 22.65 11.50 -28.99
N GLU A 515 23.55 11.55 -28.02
CA GLU A 515 24.46 10.48 -27.66
C GLU A 515 24.39 10.20 -26.16
N TRP A 516 24.32 8.92 -25.81
CA TRP A 516 24.29 8.45 -24.45
C TRP A 516 25.36 7.39 -24.25
N ARG A 517 26.27 7.62 -23.30
CA ARG A 517 27.36 6.70 -22.99
C ARG A 517 27.54 6.57 -21.48
N GLU A 518 28.06 5.44 -21.06
CA GLU A 518 28.56 5.23 -19.72
C GLU A 518 30.08 5.18 -19.77
N ILE A 519 30.73 6.03 -19.00
CA ILE A 519 32.19 6.05 -18.90
C ILE A 519 32.60 4.92 -17.97
N GLU A 520 33.21 3.88 -18.52
CA GLU A 520 33.72 2.75 -17.73
C GLU A 520 34.99 3.14 -16.99
N SER A 521 35.89 3.84 -17.69
CA SER A 521 37.15 4.33 -17.10
C SER A 521 37.76 5.47 -17.93
N ILE A 522 38.50 6.35 -17.25
CA ILE A 522 39.44 7.30 -17.86
C ILE A 522 40.80 7.09 -17.17
N GLN A 523 41.74 6.45 -17.85
CA GLN A 523 43.07 6.13 -17.28
C GLN A 523 44.16 6.22 -18.36
N ASP A 524 45.29 6.79 -18.01
CA ASP A 524 46.49 6.87 -18.88
C ASP A 524 46.21 7.45 -20.29
N GLY A 525 45.28 8.42 -20.37
CA GLY A 525 44.88 9.03 -21.64
C GLY A 525 43.97 8.16 -22.49
N VAL A 526 43.44 7.08 -21.93
CA VAL A 526 42.44 6.21 -22.59
C VAL A 526 41.12 6.32 -21.85
N MET A 527 40.07 6.58 -22.58
CA MET A 527 38.68 6.58 -22.09
C MET A 527 37.90 5.43 -22.75
N LYS A 528 37.30 4.60 -21.90
CA LYS A 528 36.35 3.56 -22.36
C LYS A 528 34.93 4.01 -22.14
N TRP A 529 34.17 4.00 -23.22
CA TRP A 529 32.74 4.30 -23.25
C TRP A 529 31.94 3.06 -23.58
N THR A 530 30.85 2.86 -22.89
CA THR A 530 29.89 1.80 -23.19
C THR A 530 28.49 2.38 -23.36
N ALA A 531 27.66 1.69 -24.11
CA ALA A 531 26.24 1.98 -24.15
C ALA A 531 25.46 0.68 -24.30
N LEU A 532 24.49 0.45 -23.42
CA LEU A 532 23.48 -0.59 -23.60
C LEU A 532 22.36 -0.03 -24.47
N CYS A 533 22.22 -0.57 -25.66
CA CYS A 533 21.28 -0.14 -26.70
C CYS A 533 20.24 -1.23 -26.97
N SER A 534 19.15 -0.87 -27.67
CA SER A 534 18.15 -1.81 -28.15
C SER A 534 18.04 -1.78 -29.66
N ASN A 535 17.89 -2.96 -30.25
CA ASN A 535 17.50 -3.13 -31.64
C ASN A 535 16.01 -2.86 -31.85
N ALA A 536 15.60 -2.71 -33.10
CA ALA A 536 14.21 -2.53 -33.46
C ALA A 536 13.30 -3.73 -33.09
N ASP A 537 13.87 -4.92 -32.94
CA ASP A 537 13.17 -6.14 -32.50
C ASP A 537 13.08 -6.29 -30.96
N GLY A 538 13.61 -5.31 -30.20
CA GLY A 538 13.61 -5.30 -28.76
C GLY A 538 14.77 -6.09 -28.10
N THR A 539 15.65 -6.71 -28.88
CA THR A 539 16.89 -7.30 -28.32
C THR A 539 17.88 -6.20 -27.92
N THR A 540 18.71 -6.47 -26.91
CA THR A 540 19.70 -5.51 -26.44
C THR A 540 21.12 -5.92 -26.88
N TYR A 541 21.96 -4.91 -27.08
CA TYR A 541 23.39 -5.09 -27.35
C TYR A 541 24.19 -4.00 -26.65
N THR A 542 25.46 -4.29 -26.38
CA THR A 542 26.39 -3.32 -25.79
C THR A 542 27.38 -2.83 -26.83
N GLU A 543 27.42 -1.52 -27.00
CA GLU A 543 28.52 -0.86 -27.74
C GLU A 543 29.66 -0.56 -26.79
N ILE A 544 30.88 -0.73 -27.24
CA ILE A 544 32.10 -0.39 -26.51
C ILE A 544 32.99 0.42 -27.44
N LEU A 545 33.34 1.64 -27.01
CA LEU A 545 34.26 2.52 -27.72
C LEU A 545 35.47 2.81 -26.83
N GLU A 546 36.64 2.85 -27.44
CA GLU A 546 37.88 3.24 -26.80
C GLU A 546 38.38 4.53 -27.47
N MET A 547 38.56 5.57 -26.66
CA MET A 547 38.98 6.89 -27.11
C MET A 547 40.31 7.25 -26.48
N HIS A 548 41.21 7.82 -27.24
CA HIS A 548 42.56 8.22 -26.82
C HIS A 548 42.64 9.74 -26.72
N LYS A 549 43.17 10.25 -25.62
CA LYS A 549 43.36 11.69 -25.40
C LYS A 549 44.38 12.23 -26.40
N VAL A 550 44.01 13.24 -27.14
CA VAL A 550 44.94 13.96 -28.02
C VAL A 550 45.79 14.88 -27.17
N ILE A 551 47.10 14.66 -27.19
CA ILE A 551 48.07 15.54 -26.52
C ILE A 551 48.47 16.59 -27.53
N GLU A 552 48.07 17.86 -27.33
CA GLU A 552 48.49 18.99 -28.13
C GLU A 552 49.99 19.28 -28.06
#